data_cad47c24f059ff6aef5ddcb0b57e12b4
#
_entry.id   cad47c24f059ff6aef5ddcb0b57e12b4
#
_cell.length_a   1.000
_cell.length_b   1.000
_cell.length_c   1.000
_cell.angle_alpha   90.00
_cell.angle_beta   90.00
_cell.angle_gamma   90.00
#
_symmetry.space_group_name_H-M   'P 1'
#
loop_
_entity.id
_entity.type
_entity.pdbx_description
1 polymer ?
#
loop_
_entity_poly.entity_id
_entity_poly.type
_entity_poly.pdbx_seq_one_letter_code
_entity_poly.pdbx_strand_id
1 'polypeptide(L)'
;MIITAIEPRRKSLSAIFIDGEYALKLDTETVLSQRLKAGIEIDDDRLQELIKLSDAKRAKEKALWLISYRDHSEGELRQKLSKDYGEEAVDAAIAKLMDLGFINDENFAGRYAESLSAKHLSGRQIQQKLRLKGIDKELSSQTVENLNLDEKEEIRALISKKYIRKLSDEADLRRTVAALQRRGFSYGDIRSVIREFTEFEEYNYD
;
A
#
# COMPACT_ATOMS: atom_id res chain seq x y z
N MET A 1 -0.14 15.34 39.69
CA MET A 1 -1.48 14.88 39.22
C MET A 1 -1.76 13.48 39.78
N ILE A 2 -2.98 13.19 40.19
CA ILE A 2 -3.36 11.90 40.77
C ILE A 2 -4.35 11.20 39.85
N ILE A 3 -4.12 9.93 39.51
CA ILE A 3 -5.14 9.11 38.85
C ILE A 3 -6.25 8.84 39.85
N THR A 4 -7.43 9.36 39.60
CA THR A 4 -8.60 9.22 40.50
C THR A 4 -9.50 8.03 40.14
N ALA A 5 -9.61 7.67 38.87
CA ALA A 5 -10.36 6.51 38.41
C ALA A 5 -9.82 5.95 37.09
N ILE A 6 -10.04 4.66 36.88
CA ILE A 6 -9.78 3.96 35.61
C ILE A 6 -11.01 3.14 35.28
N GLU A 7 -11.66 3.46 34.16
CA GLU A 7 -12.89 2.81 33.76
C GLU A 7 -12.73 2.04 32.43
N PRO A 8 -13.05 0.75 32.39
CA PRO A 8 -13.05 0.00 31.14
C PRO A 8 -13.95 0.63 30.08
N ARG A 9 -13.51 0.63 28.85
CA ARG A 9 -14.27 1.06 27.67
C ARG A 9 -14.24 -0.03 26.58
N ARG A 10 -15.04 0.15 25.52
CA ARG A 10 -15.04 -0.77 24.38
C ARG A 10 -13.69 -0.79 23.67
N LYS A 11 -13.41 -1.84 22.93
CA LYS A 11 -12.20 -2.02 22.09
C LYS A 11 -10.89 -2.00 22.88
N SER A 12 -10.86 -2.71 24.02
CA SER A 12 -9.66 -2.82 24.88
C SER A 12 -9.07 -1.47 25.29
N LEU A 13 -9.92 -0.47 25.55
CA LEU A 13 -9.53 0.84 26.04
C LEU A 13 -9.98 1.03 27.49
N SER A 14 -9.24 1.85 28.21
CA SER A 14 -9.55 2.31 29.57
C SER A 14 -9.54 3.84 29.59
N ALA A 15 -10.61 4.44 30.09
CA ALA A 15 -10.67 5.87 30.35
C ALA A 15 -9.93 6.16 31.65
N ILE A 16 -9.03 7.12 31.61
CA ILE A 16 -8.22 7.58 32.75
C ILE A 16 -8.79 8.91 33.21
N PHE A 17 -9.06 9.00 34.51
CA PHE A 17 -9.46 10.22 35.20
C PHE A 17 -8.32 10.70 36.07
N ILE A 18 -7.99 11.97 35.96
CA ILE A 18 -6.91 12.64 36.71
C ILE A 18 -7.54 13.79 37.47
N ASP A 19 -7.26 13.89 38.77
CA ASP A 19 -7.76 14.92 39.69
C ASP A 19 -9.30 15.11 39.62
N GLY A 20 -10.03 14.02 39.37
CA GLY A 20 -11.49 13.95 39.26
C GLY A 20 -12.07 14.22 37.88
N GLU A 21 -11.28 14.60 36.90
CA GLU A 21 -11.75 14.90 35.54
C GLU A 21 -11.27 13.84 34.53
N TYR A 22 -12.08 13.65 33.48
CA TYR A 22 -11.66 12.80 32.37
C TYR A 22 -10.45 13.42 31.67
N ALA A 23 -9.34 12.66 31.60
CA ALA A 23 -8.12 13.09 30.95
C ALA A 23 -7.96 12.48 29.55
N LEU A 24 -7.93 11.15 29.43
CA LEU A 24 -7.64 10.47 28.16
C LEU A 24 -8.08 9.01 28.18
N LYS A 25 -7.86 8.33 27.05
CA LYS A 25 -7.97 6.85 26.95
C LYS A 25 -6.62 6.25 26.67
N LEU A 26 -6.31 5.19 27.39
CA LEU A 26 -5.15 4.33 27.14
C LEU A 26 -5.61 2.94 26.72
N ASP A 27 -4.73 2.21 26.04
CA ASP A 27 -4.91 0.79 25.84
C ASP A 27 -4.94 0.05 27.17
N THR A 28 -5.88 -0.90 27.36
CA THR A 28 -6.08 -1.59 28.64
C THR A 28 -4.86 -2.41 29.06
N GLU A 29 -4.14 -3.03 28.10
CA GLU A 29 -2.94 -3.78 28.44
C GLU A 29 -1.79 -2.86 28.86
N THR A 30 -1.70 -1.64 28.29
CA THR A 30 -0.79 -0.60 28.76
C THR A 30 -1.10 -0.25 30.22
N VAL A 31 -2.37 -0.05 30.55
CA VAL A 31 -2.81 0.18 31.94
C VAL A 31 -2.35 -0.94 32.89
N LEU A 32 -2.56 -2.20 32.48
CA LEU A 32 -2.21 -3.39 33.26
C LEU A 32 -0.69 -3.57 33.38
N SER A 33 0.03 -3.50 32.26
CA SER A 33 1.50 -3.70 32.24
C SER A 33 2.25 -2.63 33.01
N GLN A 34 1.75 -1.39 32.98
CA GLN A 34 2.29 -0.27 33.73
C GLN A 34 1.74 -0.19 35.18
N ARG A 35 0.90 -1.17 35.57
CA ARG A 35 0.31 -1.31 36.91
C ARG A 35 -0.42 -0.05 37.37
N LEU A 36 -1.06 0.67 36.45
CA LEU A 36 -1.81 1.86 36.79
C LEU A 36 -3.04 1.53 37.61
N LYS A 37 -3.29 2.33 38.66
CA LYS A 37 -4.48 2.22 39.51
C LYS A 37 -4.85 3.57 40.13
N ALA A 38 -6.07 3.71 40.58
CA ALA A 38 -6.48 4.91 41.33
C ALA A 38 -5.56 5.12 42.55
N GLY A 39 -5.24 6.38 42.84
CA GLY A 39 -4.35 6.81 43.91
C GLY A 39 -2.88 6.94 43.49
N ILE A 40 -2.48 6.57 42.28
CA ILE A 40 -1.10 6.77 41.81
C ILE A 40 -0.91 8.23 41.39
N GLU A 41 0.20 8.83 41.90
CA GLU A 41 0.71 10.12 41.43
C GLU A 41 1.50 9.91 40.13
N ILE A 42 1.24 10.77 39.15
CA ILE A 42 1.98 10.85 37.88
C ILE A 42 2.33 12.31 37.59
N ASP A 43 3.45 12.53 36.93
CA ASP A 43 3.83 13.81 36.35
C ASP A 43 3.51 13.86 34.85
N ASP A 44 3.78 15.01 34.24
CA ASP A 44 3.53 15.21 32.82
C ASP A 44 4.39 14.30 31.93
N ASP A 45 5.65 14.07 32.32
CA ASP A 45 6.59 13.24 31.58
C ASP A 45 6.09 11.77 31.54
N ARG A 46 5.66 11.28 32.71
CA ARG A 46 5.11 9.93 32.85
C ARG A 46 3.80 9.79 32.07
N LEU A 47 2.97 10.81 32.07
CA LEU A 47 1.73 10.81 31.29
C LEU A 47 2.02 10.73 29.79
N GLN A 48 2.97 11.52 29.29
CA GLN A 48 3.40 11.48 27.90
C GLN A 48 3.98 10.11 27.50
N GLU A 49 4.80 9.50 28.37
CA GLU A 49 5.31 8.16 28.14
C GLU A 49 4.18 7.11 28.01
N LEU A 50 3.19 7.17 28.89
CA LEU A 50 2.03 6.26 28.85
C LEU A 50 1.21 6.42 27.57
N ILE A 51 1.02 7.64 27.09
CA ILE A 51 0.37 7.94 25.82
C ILE A 51 1.15 7.30 24.66
N LYS A 52 2.46 7.52 24.60
CA LYS A 52 3.33 6.96 23.55
C LYS A 52 3.28 5.42 23.53
N LEU A 53 3.36 4.78 24.69
CA LEU A 53 3.27 3.32 24.80
C LEU A 53 1.92 2.78 24.34
N SER A 54 0.83 3.43 24.75
CA SER A 54 -0.52 3.06 24.35
C SER A 54 -0.73 3.24 22.85
N ASP A 55 -0.29 4.35 22.29
CA ASP A 55 -0.45 4.65 20.87
C ASP A 55 0.40 3.73 19.97
N ALA A 56 1.64 3.44 20.37
CA ALA A 56 2.49 2.48 19.65
C ALA A 56 1.84 1.08 19.60
N LYS A 57 1.27 0.63 20.70
CA LYS A 57 0.55 -0.64 20.77
C LYS A 57 -0.69 -0.66 19.88
N ARG A 58 -1.54 0.35 19.99
CA ARG A 58 -2.76 0.48 19.18
C ARG A 58 -2.45 0.62 17.69
N ALA A 59 -1.39 1.35 17.33
CA ALA A 59 -0.91 1.45 15.95
C ALA A 59 -0.48 0.06 15.42
N LYS A 60 0.25 -0.72 16.23
CA LYS A 60 0.65 -2.09 15.87
C LYS A 60 -0.56 -3.02 15.68
N GLU A 61 -1.53 -3.00 16.60
CA GLU A 61 -2.76 -3.81 16.48
C GLU A 61 -3.56 -3.44 15.23
N LYS A 62 -3.69 -2.14 14.94
CA LYS A 62 -4.34 -1.67 13.72
C LYS A 62 -3.61 -2.11 12.46
N ALA A 63 -2.28 -2.07 12.47
CA ALA A 63 -1.48 -2.56 11.34
C ALA A 63 -1.65 -4.07 11.14
N LEU A 64 -1.60 -4.88 12.18
CA LEU A 64 -1.87 -6.32 12.12
C LEU A 64 -3.27 -6.62 11.57
N TRP A 65 -4.27 -5.88 12.01
CA TRP A 65 -5.62 -5.98 11.48
C TRP A 65 -5.67 -5.66 9.98
N LEU A 66 -4.98 -4.61 9.51
CA LEU A 66 -4.90 -4.28 8.08
C LEU A 66 -4.21 -5.40 7.29
N ILE A 67 -3.09 -5.92 7.78
CA ILE A 67 -2.32 -7.00 7.15
C ILE A 67 -3.14 -8.30 7.09
N SER A 68 -4.01 -8.58 8.05
CA SER A 68 -4.86 -9.78 8.06
C SER A 68 -5.84 -9.84 6.88
N TYR A 69 -6.17 -8.72 6.26
CA TYR A 69 -7.04 -8.69 5.08
C TYR A 69 -6.28 -8.86 3.76
N ARG A 70 -5.09 -8.27 3.66
CA ARG A 70 -4.20 -8.38 2.51
C ARG A 70 -2.81 -7.87 2.85
N ASP A 71 -1.86 -8.21 2.01
CA ASP A 71 -0.54 -7.60 2.10
C ASP A 71 -0.58 -6.08 1.90
N HIS A 72 0.27 -5.40 2.62
CA HIS A 72 0.50 -3.97 2.53
C HIS A 72 1.99 -3.68 2.46
N SER A 73 2.37 -2.67 1.71
CA SER A 73 3.72 -2.09 1.81
C SER A 73 3.88 -1.29 3.09
N GLU A 74 5.12 -1.03 3.49
CA GLU A 74 5.44 -0.11 4.58
C GLU A 74 4.77 1.25 4.37
N GLY A 75 4.93 1.84 3.16
CA GLY A 75 4.37 3.14 2.82
C GLY A 75 2.84 3.20 2.90
N GLU A 76 2.12 2.13 2.47
CA GLU A 76 0.67 2.06 2.64
C GLU A 76 0.25 2.03 4.12
N LEU A 77 0.96 1.27 4.95
CA LEU A 77 0.67 1.19 6.38
C LEU A 77 0.93 2.52 7.08
N ARG A 78 2.09 3.15 6.81
CA ARG A 78 2.40 4.49 7.32
C ARG A 78 1.29 5.49 7.00
N GLN A 79 0.90 5.58 5.75
CA GLN A 79 -0.18 6.49 5.31
C GLN A 79 -1.52 6.24 6.02
N LYS A 80 -1.82 4.96 6.32
CA LYS A 80 -3.06 4.59 7.01
C LYS A 80 -3.00 4.86 8.52
N LEU A 81 -1.88 4.58 9.14
CA LEU A 81 -1.67 4.74 10.59
C LEU A 81 -1.53 6.20 10.98
N SER A 82 -0.83 7.02 10.20
CA SER A 82 -0.62 8.46 10.46
C SER A 82 -1.91 9.29 10.48
N LYS A 83 -3.05 8.70 10.09
CA LYS A 83 -4.35 9.36 10.25
C LYS A 83 -4.84 9.41 11.70
N ASP A 84 -4.40 8.47 12.52
CA ASP A 84 -4.91 8.30 13.89
C ASP A 84 -3.80 8.31 14.96
N TYR A 85 -2.54 8.16 14.56
CA TYR A 85 -1.40 8.04 15.47
C TYR A 85 -0.28 8.99 15.07
N GLY A 86 0.47 9.48 16.06
CA GLY A 86 1.66 10.29 15.86
C GLY A 86 2.82 9.49 15.24
N GLU A 87 3.78 10.20 14.68
CA GLU A 87 4.91 9.64 13.94
C GLU A 87 5.70 8.59 14.76
N GLU A 88 6.05 8.91 16.01
CA GLU A 88 6.78 8.00 16.89
C GLU A 88 6.05 6.65 17.10
N ALA A 89 4.72 6.68 17.26
CA ALA A 89 3.92 5.48 17.45
C ALA A 89 3.84 4.64 16.16
N VAL A 90 3.76 5.32 15.02
CA VAL A 90 3.77 4.67 13.69
C VAL A 90 5.11 4.00 13.44
N ASP A 91 6.23 4.71 13.71
CA ASP A 91 7.58 4.18 13.53
C ASP A 91 7.83 2.96 14.40
N ALA A 92 7.47 3.02 15.67
CA ALA A 92 7.61 1.90 16.59
C ALA A 92 6.78 0.68 16.14
N ALA A 93 5.55 0.92 15.66
CA ALA A 93 4.69 -0.15 15.18
C ALA A 93 5.24 -0.79 13.89
N ILE A 94 5.67 0.00 12.92
CA ILE A 94 6.23 -0.46 11.65
C ILE A 94 7.53 -1.23 11.89
N ALA A 95 8.48 -0.67 12.64
CA ALA A 95 9.74 -1.33 12.96
C ALA A 95 9.51 -2.71 13.58
N LYS A 96 8.59 -2.79 14.55
CA LYS A 96 8.26 -4.06 15.20
C LYS A 96 7.67 -5.09 14.24
N LEU A 97 6.85 -4.67 13.29
CA LEU A 97 6.23 -5.57 12.31
C LEU A 97 7.23 -6.01 11.22
N MET A 98 8.19 -5.17 10.87
CA MET A 98 9.32 -5.53 10.01
C MET A 98 10.21 -6.58 10.67
N ASP A 99 10.60 -6.37 11.94
CA ASP A 99 11.38 -7.34 12.74
C ASP A 99 10.70 -8.71 12.83
N LEU A 100 9.38 -8.74 12.87
CA LEU A 100 8.57 -9.96 12.91
C LEU A 100 8.31 -10.56 11.51
N GLY A 101 8.75 -9.91 10.44
CA GLY A 101 8.56 -10.36 9.06
C GLY A 101 7.14 -10.19 8.52
N PHE A 102 6.27 -9.45 9.20
CA PHE A 102 4.91 -9.14 8.71
C PHE A 102 4.88 -8.10 7.59
N ILE A 103 5.91 -7.26 7.51
CA ILE A 103 6.12 -6.27 6.46
C ILE A 103 7.40 -6.62 5.72
N ASN A 104 7.29 -6.79 4.40
CA ASN A 104 8.41 -7.03 3.51
C ASN A 104 8.10 -6.40 2.15
N ASP A 105 8.68 -5.25 1.87
CA ASP A 105 8.42 -4.48 0.66
C ASP A 105 8.94 -5.15 -0.61
N GLU A 106 10.00 -5.95 -0.54
CA GLU A 106 10.49 -6.74 -1.69
C GLU A 106 9.45 -7.79 -2.10
N ASN A 107 8.96 -8.58 -1.15
CA ASN A 107 7.92 -9.58 -1.39
C ASN A 107 6.61 -8.94 -1.86
N PHE A 108 6.22 -7.80 -1.27
CA PHE A 108 5.05 -7.06 -1.68
C PHE A 108 5.20 -6.54 -3.12
N ALA A 109 6.33 -5.92 -3.45
CA ALA A 109 6.62 -5.36 -4.76
C ALA A 109 6.58 -6.45 -5.85
N GLY A 110 7.22 -7.60 -5.63
CA GLY A 110 7.22 -8.72 -6.55
C GLY A 110 5.81 -9.21 -6.87
N ARG A 111 5.04 -9.59 -5.83
CA ARG A 111 3.66 -10.08 -6.02
C ARG A 111 2.72 -9.04 -6.63
N TYR A 112 2.86 -7.78 -6.23
CA TYR A 112 2.05 -6.72 -6.80
C TYR A 112 2.40 -6.46 -8.26
N ALA A 113 3.69 -6.43 -8.62
CA ALA A 113 4.16 -6.28 -9.99
C ALA A 113 3.68 -7.42 -10.90
N GLU A 114 3.77 -8.67 -10.47
CA GLU A 114 3.23 -9.83 -11.18
C GLU A 114 1.71 -9.69 -11.43
N SER A 115 0.96 -9.25 -10.42
CA SER A 115 -0.48 -9.04 -10.55
C SER A 115 -0.84 -7.94 -11.55
N LEU A 116 0.05 -6.96 -11.73
CA LEU A 116 -0.12 -5.86 -12.70
C LEU A 116 0.32 -6.29 -14.11
N SER A 117 1.39 -7.08 -14.24
CA SER A 117 1.84 -7.70 -15.47
C SER A 117 0.75 -8.60 -16.05
N ALA A 118 0.13 -9.45 -15.24
CA ALA A 118 -1.01 -10.27 -15.65
C ALA A 118 -2.22 -9.46 -16.18
N LYS A 119 -2.27 -8.14 -15.91
CA LYS A 119 -3.25 -7.21 -16.50
C LYS A 119 -2.73 -6.50 -17.76
N HIS A 120 -1.60 -6.92 -18.28
CA HIS A 120 -0.93 -6.35 -19.44
C HIS A 120 -0.67 -4.83 -19.27
N LEU A 121 -0.08 -4.42 -18.15
CA LEU A 121 0.44 -3.07 -17.96
C LEU A 121 1.91 -3.03 -18.38
N SER A 122 2.35 -1.90 -18.92
CA SER A 122 3.76 -1.68 -19.25
C SER A 122 4.62 -1.61 -17.99
N GLY A 123 5.91 -1.88 -18.11
CA GLY A 123 6.87 -1.77 -17.01
C GLY A 123 6.85 -0.37 -16.38
N ARG A 124 6.76 0.67 -17.19
CA ARG A 124 6.63 2.05 -16.73
C ARG A 124 5.40 2.25 -15.83
N GLN A 125 4.26 1.70 -16.24
CA GLN A 125 3.01 1.82 -15.47
C GLN A 125 3.07 1.00 -14.19
N ILE A 126 3.68 -0.19 -14.22
CA ILE A 126 3.92 -1.02 -13.04
C ILE A 126 4.80 -0.27 -12.05
N GLN A 127 5.93 0.28 -12.48
CA GLN A 127 6.82 1.06 -11.64
C GLN A 127 6.11 2.24 -10.97
N GLN A 128 5.31 3.00 -11.75
CA GLN A 128 4.53 4.10 -11.20
C GLN A 128 3.56 3.63 -10.11
N LYS A 129 2.89 2.48 -10.32
CA LYS A 129 1.95 1.92 -9.33
C LYS A 129 2.64 1.42 -8.07
N LEU A 130 3.83 0.85 -8.18
CA LEU A 130 4.66 0.47 -7.03
C LEU A 130 5.04 1.71 -6.20
N ARG A 131 5.47 2.79 -6.86
CA ARG A 131 5.79 4.05 -6.19
C ARG A 131 4.59 4.67 -5.47
N LEU A 132 3.40 4.59 -6.06
CA LEU A 132 2.15 5.03 -5.41
C LEU A 132 1.78 4.18 -4.18
N LYS A 133 2.36 2.99 -4.07
CA LYS A 133 2.27 2.12 -2.89
C LYS A 133 3.35 2.41 -1.84
N GLY A 134 4.22 3.39 -2.09
CA GLY A 134 5.29 3.77 -1.20
C GLY A 134 6.58 2.95 -1.38
N ILE A 135 6.64 2.10 -2.40
CA ILE A 135 7.89 1.40 -2.76
C ILE A 135 8.86 2.44 -3.33
N ASP A 136 10.11 2.40 -2.86
CA ASP A 136 11.13 3.34 -3.31
C ASP A 136 11.47 3.18 -4.80
N LYS A 137 12.23 4.15 -5.33
CA LYS A 137 12.55 4.20 -6.76
C LYS A 137 13.42 3.01 -7.18
N GLU A 138 14.39 2.64 -6.37
CA GLU A 138 15.38 1.62 -6.71
C GLU A 138 14.73 0.24 -6.72
N LEU A 139 14.04 -0.14 -5.64
CA LEU A 139 13.31 -1.39 -5.54
C LEU A 139 12.22 -1.49 -6.62
N SER A 140 11.50 -0.41 -6.92
CA SER A 140 10.48 -0.43 -7.98
C SER A 140 11.08 -0.63 -9.38
N SER A 141 12.27 -0.08 -9.67
CA SER A 141 12.98 -0.31 -10.94
C SER A 141 13.47 -1.75 -11.04
N GLN A 142 14.15 -2.23 -10.00
CA GLN A 142 14.69 -3.60 -9.95
C GLN A 142 13.57 -4.65 -10.06
N THR A 143 12.43 -4.41 -9.38
CA THR A 143 11.27 -5.31 -9.47
C THR A 143 10.74 -5.41 -10.90
N VAL A 144 10.64 -4.29 -11.62
CA VAL A 144 10.18 -4.28 -13.01
C VAL A 144 11.18 -4.92 -13.95
N GLU A 145 12.48 -4.69 -13.76
CA GLU A 145 13.54 -5.33 -14.54
C GLU A 145 13.50 -6.87 -14.39
N ASN A 146 13.28 -7.37 -13.17
CA ASN A 146 13.17 -8.80 -12.89
C ASN A 146 11.96 -9.48 -13.56
N LEU A 147 10.92 -8.72 -13.94
CA LEU A 147 9.78 -9.27 -14.70
C LEU A 147 10.14 -9.64 -16.15
N ASN A 148 11.25 -9.13 -16.68
CA ASN A 148 11.70 -9.37 -18.07
C ASN A 148 10.58 -9.19 -19.10
N LEU A 149 9.80 -8.11 -19.00
CA LEU A 149 8.64 -7.86 -19.84
C LEU A 149 9.06 -7.55 -21.28
N ASP A 150 8.51 -8.27 -22.25
CA ASP A 150 8.50 -7.85 -23.65
C ASP A 150 7.29 -6.96 -23.91
N GLU A 151 7.50 -5.66 -23.93
CA GLU A 151 6.43 -4.65 -24.12
C GLU A 151 5.67 -4.86 -25.44
N LYS A 152 6.36 -5.29 -26.51
CA LYS A 152 5.71 -5.54 -27.80
C LYS A 152 4.86 -6.81 -27.78
N GLU A 153 5.32 -7.86 -27.10
CA GLU A 153 4.54 -9.08 -26.93
C GLU A 153 3.27 -8.82 -26.10
N GLU A 154 3.37 -8.00 -25.05
CA GLU A 154 2.21 -7.57 -24.27
C GLU A 154 1.20 -6.78 -25.12
N ILE A 155 1.67 -5.92 -26.00
CA ILE A 155 0.82 -5.18 -26.94
C ILE A 155 0.16 -6.15 -27.95
N ARG A 156 0.91 -7.12 -28.52
CA ARG A 156 0.39 -8.14 -29.44
C ARG A 156 -0.73 -8.95 -28.78
N ALA A 157 -0.50 -9.42 -27.55
CA ALA A 157 -1.50 -10.16 -26.78
C ALA A 157 -2.79 -9.35 -26.58
N LEU A 158 -2.66 -8.05 -26.23
CA LEU A 158 -3.81 -7.17 -26.07
C LEU A 158 -4.56 -6.91 -27.38
N ILE A 159 -3.86 -6.68 -28.49
CA ILE A 159 -4.45 -6.45 -29.79
C ILE A 159 -5.20 -7.69 -30.23
N SER A 160 -4.56 -8.85 -30.25
CA SER A 160 -5.17 -10.12 -30.66
C SER A 160 -6.41 -10.45 -29.83
N LYS A 161 -6.38 -10.23 -28.52
CA LYS A 161 -7.48 -10.58 -27.60
C LYS A 161 -8.64 -9.59 -27.66
N LYS A 162 -8.38 -8.29 -27.84
CA LYS A 162 -9.39 -7.24 -27.58
C LYS A 162 -9.61 -6.26 -28.72
N TYR A 163 -8.61 -6.03 -29.55
CA TYR A 163 -8.60 -4.88 -30.45
C TYR A 163 -8.46 -5.26 -31.93
N ILE A 164 -8.27 -6.54 -32.27
CA ILE A 164 -8.05 -6.97 -33.66
C ILE A 164 -9.13 -6.45 -34.61
N ARG A 165 -10.40 -6.53 -34.22
CA ARG A 165 -11.54 -6.07 -35.04
C ARG A 165 -11.72 -4.55 -35.08
N LYS A 166 -10.87 -3.81 -34.35
CA LYS A 166 -10.93 -2.35 -34.22
C LYS A 166 -9.79 -1.65 -34.96
N LEU A 167 -8.97 -2.39 -35.67
CA LEU A 167 -7.84 -1.82 -36.40
C LEU A 167 -8.21 -1.31 -37.79
N SER A 168 -9.30 -1.79 -38.36
CA SER A 168 -9.78 -1.41 -39.70
C SER A 168 -10.51 -0.06 -39.79
N ASP A 169 -11.04 0.44 -38.67
CA ASP A 169 -11.70 1.74 -38.58
C ASP A 169 -10.77 2.77 -37.92
N GLU A 170 -10.60 3.93 -38.55
CA GLU A 170 -9.68 4.98 -38.11
C GLU A 170 -10.03 5.54 -36.72
N ALA A 171 -11.31 5.69 -36.39
CA ALA A 171 -11.74 6.20 -35.10
C ALA A 171 -11.48 5.17 -34.00
N ASP A 172 -11.73 3.89 -34.26
CA ASP A 172 -11.47 2.80 -33.34
C ASP A 172 -9.97 2.53 -33.18
N LEU A 173 -9.18 2.71 -34.22
CA LEU A 173 -7.72 2.66 -34.16
C LEU A 173 -7.17 3.73 -33.21
N ARG A 174 -7.62 4.98 -33.34
CA ARG A 174 -7.23 6.05 -32.40
C ARG A 174 -7.61 5.74 -30.96
N ARG A 175 -8.80 5.17 -30.72
CA ARG A 175 -9.24 4.74 -29.38
C ARG A 175 -8.39 3.60 -28.84
N THR A 176 -7.97 2.67 -29.68
CA THR A 176 -7.09 1.57 -29.33
C THR A 176 -5.71 2.08 -28.93
N VAL A 177 -5.10 2.96 -29.73
CA VAL A 177 -3.83 3.61 -29.39
C VAL A 177 -3.91 4.32 -28.04
N ALA A 178 -4.96 5.12 -27.82
CA ALA A 178 -5.16 5.81 -26.53
C ALA A 178 -5.34 4.84 -25.36
N ALA A 179 -5.99 3.70 -25.58
CA ALA A 179 -6.17 2.67 -24.55
C ALA A 179 -4.84 1.99 -24.17
N LEU A 180 -3.98 1.71 -25.16
CA LEU A 180 -2.64 1.15 -24.92
C LEU A 180 -1.71 2.17 -24.25
N GLN A 181 -1.77 3.45 -24.66
CA GLN A 181 -1.01 4.53 -23.98
C GLN A 181 -1.42 4.68 -22.51
N ARG A 182 -2.71 4.58 -22.17
CA ARG A 182 -3.18 4.57 -20.75
C ARG A 182 -2.64 3.39 -19.94
N ARG A 183 -2.24 2.30 -20.60
CA ARG A 183 -1.54 1.17 -19.97
C ARG A 183 -0.05 1.40 -19.82
N GLY A 184 0.46 2.52 -20.34
CA GLY A 184 1.83 2.98 -20.19
C GLY A 184 2.75 2.63 -21.36
N PHE A 185 2.26 1.94 -22.40
CA PHE A 185 3.06 1.58 -23.57
C PHE A 185 3.49 2.79 -24.36
N SER A 186 4.70 2.74 -24.96
CA SER A 186 5.20 3.81 -25.80
C SER A 186 4.43 3.89 -27.12
N TYR A 187 4.27 5.10 -27.64
CA TYR A 187 3.64 5.26 -28.97
C TYR A 187 4.42 4.54 -30.08
N GLY A 188 5.75 4.51 -29.96
CA GLY A 188 6.62 3.81 -30.94
C GLY A 188 6.34 2.32 -30.98
N ASP A 189 6.29 1.65 -29.82
CA ASP A 189 6.01 0.22 -29.74
C ASP A 189 4.59 -0.09 -30.19
N ILE A 190 3.61 0.72 -29.77
CA ILE A 190 2.21 0.56 -30.20
C ILE A 190 2.13 0.62 -31.72
N ARG A 191 2.74 1.65 -32.33
CA ARG A 191 2.71 1.81 -33.80
C ARG A 191 3.44 0.68 -34.52
N SER A 192 4.57 0.23 -33.99
CA SER A 192 5.34 -0.88 -34.55
C SER A 192 4.48 -2.14 -34.59
N VAL A 193 3.83 -2.48 -33.49
CA VAL A 193 3.00 -3.70 -33.40
C VAL A 193 1.71 -3.59 -34.23
N ILE A 194 1.05 -2.42 -34.25
CA ILE A 194 -0.15 -2.25 -35.08
C ILE A 194 0.16 -2.48 -36.56
N ARG A 195 1.31 -2.03 -37.06
CA ARG A 195 1.71 -2.28 -38.45
C ARG A 195 1.82 -3.76 -38.76
N GLU A 196 2.34 -4.58 -37.86
CA GLU A 196 2.41 -6.04 -38.05
C GLU A 196 1.02 -6.63 -38.36
N PHE A 197 -0.02 -6.16 -37.69
CA PHE A 197 -1.38 -6.65 -37.90
C PHE A 197 -2.04 -6.08 -39.18
N THR A 198 -1.74 -4.86 -39.57
CA THR A 198 -2.36 -4.24 -40.78
C THR A 198 -1.69 -4.69 -42.06
N GLU A 199 -0.35 -4.88 -42.05
CA GLU A 199 0.38 -5.39 -43.21
C GLU A 199 0.03 -6.87 -43.50
N PHE A 200 -0.27 -7.70 -42.50
CA PHE A 200 -0.76 -9.07 -42.67
C PHE A 200 -2.17 -9.15 -43.33
N GLU A 201 -3.02 -8.17 -43.10
CA GLU A 201 -4.34 -8.12 -43.77
C GLU A 201 -4.25 -7.82 -45.27
N GLU A 202 -3.28 -7.00 -45.71
CA GLU A 202 -3.05 -6.68 -47.11
C GLU A 202 -2.58 -7.92 -47.93
N TYR A 203 -1.82 -8.84 -47.34
CA TYR A 203 -1.32 -10.06 -48.02
C TYR A 203 -2.33 -11.22 -48.08
N ASN A 204 -3.44 -11.16 -47.39
CA ASN A 204 -4.45 -12.25 -47.40
C ASN A 204 -5.68 -11.95 -48.29
N TYR A 205 -5.68 -10.87 -49.06
CA TYR A 205 -6.76 -10.50 -49.96
C TYR A 205 -6.39 -10.60 -51.47
N ASP A 206 -5.22 -11.20 -51.78
CA ASP A 206 -4.86 -11.65 -53.13
C ASP A 206 -4.94 -13.19 -53.20
#